data_0e19e908736ad2bb04cc86c4c762ab51
#
_entry.id   0e19e908736ad2bb04cc86c4c762ab51
#
_cell.length_a   1.000
_cell.length_b   1.000
_cell.length_c   1.000
_cell.angle_alpha   90.00
_cell.angle_beta   90.00
_cell.angle_gamma   90.00
#
_symmetry.space_group_name_H-M   'P 1'
#
loop_
_entity.id
_entity.type
_entity.pdbx_description
1 polymer ?
#
loop_
_entity_poly.entity_id
_entity_poly.type
_entity_poly.pdbx_seq_one_letter_code
_entity_poly.pdbx_strand_id
1 'polypeptide(L)' 'MTKKRNVWVTPHKDGWAVKREGGQKPSKVTPRKDEAVSIGRGIAKRDGTELIVQRRDGTIQSKDSFGKDPCPPKDTEH' A
#
# COMPACT_ATOMS: atom_id res chain seq x y z
N MET A 1 9.87 3.48 19.75
CA MET A 1 10.02 3.30 18.39
C MET A 1 8.77 2.86 17.72
N THR A 2 8.43 3.48 16.69
CA THR A 2 7.21 3.22 16.01
C THR A 2 7.35 2.12 15.00
N LYS A 3 6.43 1.16 15.02
CA LYS A 3 6.46 0.13 14.07
C LYS A 3 5.74 0.55 12.85
N LYS A 4 6.34 0.47 11.70
CA LYS A 4 5.70 0.84 10.48
C LYS A 4 4.72 -0.23 10.05
N ARG A 5 3.61 0.17 9.50
CA ARG A 5 2.57 -0.76 9.12
C ARG A 5 2.46 -0.86 7.63
N ASN A 6 2.17 -2.05 7.15
CA ASN A 6 1.96 -2.27 5.74
C ASN A 6 0.70 -1.56 5.29
N VAL A 7 0.63 -1.24 4.02
CA VAL A 7 -0.50 -0.54 3.44
C VAL A 7 -1.31 -1.52 2.62
N TRP A 8 -2.62 -1.49 2.80
CA TRP A 8 -3.52 -2.41 2.10
C TRP A 8 -4.47 -1.62 1.23
N VAL A 9 -4.68 -2.12 0.01
CA VAL A 9 -5.70 -1.59 -0.88
C VAL A 9 -6.77 -2.67 -0.97
N THR A 10 -7.95 -2.39 -0.44
CA THR A 10 -9.01 -3.38 -0.31
C THR A 10 -10.28 -2.89 -0.98
N PRO A 11 -11.17 -3.80 -1.38
CA PRO A 11 -12.43 -3.38 -1.95
C PRO A 11 -13.31 -2.73 -0.87
N HIS A 12 -14.08 -1.74 -1.28
CA HIS A 12 -14.91 -0.99 -0.37
C HIS A 12 -16.26 -0.76 -1.09
N LYS A 13 -17.32 -0.57 -0.33
CA LYS A 13 -18.61 -0.37 -0.95
C LYS A 13 -18.64 0.88 -1.81
N ASP A 14 -17.81 1.86 -1.51
CA ASP A 14 -17.72 3.08 -2.30
C ASP A 14 -16.60 3.05 -3.32
N GLY A 15 -16.02 1.91 -3.53
CA GLY A 15 -14.92 1.77 -4.49
C GLY A 15 -13.78 0.97 -3.90
N TRP A 16 -12.71 1.66 -3.51
CA TRP A 16 -11.52 1.01 -2.96
C TRP A 16 -11.01 1.82 -1.79
N ALA A 17 -10.49 1.12 -0.81
CA ALA A 17 -10.00 1.77 0.41
C ALA A 17 -8.51 1.53 0.57
N VAL A 18 -7.80 2.53 1.04
CA VAL A 18 -6.39 2.42 1.38
C VAL A 18 -6.32 2.41 2.89
N LYS A 19 -5.83 1.32 3.46
CA LYS A 19 -5.79 1.14 4.91
C LYS A 19 -4.40 0.77 5.36
N ARG A 20 -4.10 1.07 6.61
CA ARG A 20 -2.86 0.58 7.20
C ARG A 20 -3.18 -0.69 7.96
N GLU A 21 -2.22 -1.59 7.99
CA GLU A 21 -2.41 -2.86 8.66
C GLU A 21 -2.75 -2.63 10.11
N GLY A 22 -3.78 -3.28 10.59
CA GLY A 22 -4.22 -3.10 11.96
C GLY A 22 -5.10 -1.89 12.19
N GLY A 23 -5.28 -1.05 11.18
CA GLY A 23 -6.14 0.12 11.32
C GLY A 23 -7.59 -0.25 11.13
N GLN A 24 -8.48 0.41 11.86
CA GLN A 24 -9.89 0.14 11.73
C GLN A 24 -10.55 0.98 10.66
N LYS A 25 -10.02 2.16 10.42
CA LYS A 25 -10.60 3.04 9.43
C LYS A 25 -9.65 3.21 8.26
N PRO A 26 -10.18 3.34 7.06
CA PRO A 26 -9.32 3.55 5.90
C PRO A 26 -8.70 4.93 5.95
N SER A 27 -7.46 5.03 5.48
CA SER A 27 -6.80 6.32 5.36
C SER A 27 -7.41 7.11 4.22
N LYS A 28 -7.90 6.41 3.20
CA LYS A 28 -8.47 7.07 2.05
C LYS A 28 -9.40 6.10 1.34
N VAL A 29 -10.49 6.60 0.78
CA VAL A 29 -11.41 5.81 -0.02
C VAL A 29 -11.53 6.49 -1.36
N THR A 30 -11.35 5.74 -2.45
CA THR A 30 -11.44 6.29 -3.80
C THR A 30 -12.42 5.47 -4.61
N PRO A 31 -13.00 6.04 -5.64
CA PRO A 31 -13.93 5.29 -6.48
C PRO A 31 -13.22 4.34 -7.44
N ARG A 32 -11.91 4.52 -7.64
CA ARG A 32 -11.17 3.71 -8.60
C ARG A 32 -10.02 2.98 -7.97
N LYS A 33 -9.78 1.77 -8.44
CA LYS A 33 -8.70 0.95 -7.89
C LYS A 33 -7.34 1.55 -8.17
N ASP A 34 -7.12 2.02 -9.38
CA ASP A 34 -5.81 2.54 -9.73
C ASP A 34 -5.47 3.78 -8.91
N GLU A 35 -6.46 4.59 -8.54
CA GLU A 35 -6.21 5.72 -7.67
C GLU A 35 -5.81 5.23 -6.29
N ALA A 36 -6.51 4.23 -5.77
CA ALA A 36 -6.19 3.69 -4.45
C ALA A 36 -4.79 3.08 -4.44
N VAL A 37 -4.45 2.34 -5.50
CA VAL A 37 -3.13 1.73 -5.57
C VAL A 37 -2.04 2.81 -5.63
N SER A 38 -2.27 3.87 -6.38
CA SER A 38 -1.31 4.95 -6.49
C SER A 38 -1.09 5.62 -5.14
N ILE A 39 -2.17 5.90 -4.41
CA ILE A 39 -2.07 6.49 -3.10
C ILE A 39 -1.36 5.55 -2.14
N GLY A 40 -1.74 4.29 -2.14
CA GLY A 40 -1.12 3.31 -1.25
C GLY A 40 0.36 3.13 -1.53
N ARG A 41 0.72 3.13 -2.82
CA ARG A 41 2.12 2.99 -3.18
C ARG A 41 2.94 4.16 -2.66
N GLY A 42 2.40 5.37 -2.75
CA GLY A 42 3.10 6.53 -2.25
C GLY A 42 3.32 6.46 -0.74
N ILE A 43 2.30 5.99 -0.01
CA ILE A 43 2.43 5.85 1.43
C ILE A 43 3.45 4.77 1.78
N ALA A 44 3.37 3.63 1.11
CA ALA A 44 4.28 2.52 1.40
C ALA A 44 5.72 2.88 1.09
N LYS A 45 5.94 3.61 0.01
CA LYS A 45 7.29 4.04 -0.34
C LYS A 45 7.82 5.03 0.68
N ARG A 46 6.98 5.97 1.11
CA ARG A 46 7.40 6.96 2.07
C ARG A 46 7.74 6.31 3.41
N ASP A 47 6.92 5.34 3.83
CA ASP A 47 7.12 4.70 5.12
C ASP A 47 8.06 3.51 5.09
N GLY A 48 8.43 3.06 3.92
CA GLY A 48 9.31 1.89 3.80
C GLY A 48 8.63 0.61 4.20
N THR A 49 7.38 0.42 3.78
CA THR A 49 6.62 -0.77 4.14
C THR A 49 6.18 -1.49 2.88
N GLU A 50 5.31 -2.46 3.03
CA GLU A 50 4.79 -3.22 1.91
C GLU A 50 3.43 -2.69 1.50
N LEU A 51 3.14 -2.81 0.22
CA LEU A 51 1.83 -2.47 -0.31
C LEU A 51 1.16 -3.76 -0.74
N ILE A 52 0.02 -4.07 -0.16
CA ILE A 52 -0.71 -5.29 -0.47
C ILE A 52 -2.00 -4.88 -1.15
N VAL A 53 -2.21 -5.35 -2.37
CA VAL A 53 -3.38 -5.00 -3.16
C VAL A 53 -4.27 -6.22 -3.26
N GLN A 54 -5.54 -6.06 -2.92
CA GLN A 54 -6.50 -7.14 -3.00
C GLN A 54 -7.35 -7.03 -4.25
N ARG A 55 -7.91 -8.16 -4.68
CA ARG A 55 -8.87 -8.16 -5.76
C ARG A 55 -10.23 -7.87 -5.15
N ARG A 56 -11.20 -7.67 -6.02
CA ARG A 56 -12.54 -7.35 -5.57
C ARG A 56 -13.13 -8.43 -4.67
N ASP A 57 -12.72 -9.68 -4.85
CA ASP A 57 -13.23 -10.77 -4.02
C ASP A 57 -12.48 -10.91 -2.71
N GLY A 58 -11.51 -10.05 -2.44
CA GLY A 58 -10.80 -10.08 -1.18
C GLY A 58 -9.50 -10.84 -1.18
N THR A 59 -9.17 -11.53 -2.27
CA THR A 59 -7.91 -12.26 -2.32
C THR A 59 -6.78 -11.31 -2.68
N ILE A 60 -5.56 -11.67 -2.35
CA ILE A 60 -4.41 -10.82 -2.61
C ILE A 60 -4.01 -10.92 -4.08
N GLN A 61 -3.97 -9.77 -4.74
CA GLN A 61 -3.57 -9.71 -6.13
C GLN A 61 -2.06 -9.50 -6.25
N SER A 62 -1.50 -8.60 -5.48
CA SER A 62 -0.08 -8.33 -5.55
C SER A 62 0.43 -7.80 -4.23
N LYS A 63 1.74 -7.84 -4.06
CA LYS A 63 2.37 -7.42 -2.85
C LYS A 63 3.73 -6.87 -3.20
N ASP A 64 3.92 -5.59 -2.98
CA ASP A 64 5.16 -4.91 -3.33
C ASP A 64 5.86 -4.45 -2.06
N SER A 65 7.14 -4.66 -2.01
CA SER A 65 7.92 -4.32 -0.83
C SER A 65 8.79 -3.12 -1.12
N PHE A 66 8.74 -2.12 -0.26
CA PHE A 66 9.54 -0.91 -0.44
C PHE A 66 10.50 -0.68 0.71
N GLY A 67 10.48 -1.52 1.70
CA GLY A 67 11.25 -1.27 2.90
C GLY A 67 12.56 -1.95 3.02
N LYS A 68 12.85 -2.89 2.17
CA LYS A 68 14.06 -3.60 2.27
C LYS A 68 15.14 -3.06 1.49
N ASP A 69 15.03 -1.99 0.87
CA ASP A 69 16.00 -1.50 -0.01
C ASP A 69 17.20 -1.06 0.64
N PRO A 70 18.25 -1.62 0.47
CA PRO A 70 19.45 -1.12 1.06
C PRO A 70 19.92 0.06 0.28
N CYS A 71 19.90 0.24 -0.19
CA CYS A 71 20.25 1.21 -0.82
C CYS A 71 20.55 1.43 -1.92
N PRO A 72 20.73 1.33 -2.12
CA PRO A 72 20.94 1.69 -2.89
C PRO A 72 21.06 1.83 -3.58
N PRO A 73 21.11 1.83 -3.77
CA PRO A 73 21.20 2.08 -4.51
C PRO A 73 21.19 2.31 -5.34
N LYS A 74 21.33 2.16 -5.56
CA LYS A 74 21.40 2.36 -6.20
C LYS A 74 21.18 2.69 -7.00
N ASP A 75 21.28 2.56 -7.01
CA ASP A 75 21.25 2.88 -7.67
C ASP A 75 21.18 3.19 -8.39
N THR A 76 21.30 3.07 -8.56
CA THR A 76 21.42 3.39 -9.17
C THR A 76 21.46 3.78 -9.80
N GLU A 77 21.62 3.74 -9.95
CA GLU A 77 21.82 4.17 -10.41
C GLU A 77 21.72 4.54 -10.93
N HIS A 78 21.87 4.43 -11.11
CA HIS A 78 21.98 4.79 -11.48
C HIS A 78 21.94 4.99 -11.71
#